data_30270d7d90f5b05fcabc3a52e118f24c
#
_entry.id   30270d7d90f5b05fcabc3a52e118f24c
#
_cell.length_a   1.000
_cell.length_b   1.000
_cell.length_c   1.000
_cell.angle_alpha   90.00
_cell.angle_beta   90.00
_cell.angle_gamma   90.00
#
_symmetry.space_group_name_H-M   'P 1'
#
loop_
_entity.id
_entity.type
_entity.pdbx_description
1 polymer ?
#
loop_
_entity_poly.entity_id
_entity_poly.type
_entity_poly.pdbx_seq_one_letter_code
_entity_poly.pdbx_strand_id
1 'polypeptide(L)'
;MKKNYIFKLLFILMLSVSLSSYAQSNDGLVKKDLTENIEGLNIFPNPVNNGKVYISTKHNLAKTIEIFDVLGKKIVSQILYGKELKINDLNPGVYILKIKEGKSSATRKLVVR
;
A
#
# COMPACT_ATOMS: atom_id res chain seq x y z
N MET A 1 -25.84 13.79 57.08
CA MET A 1 -26.31 13.61 55.73
C MET A 1 -25.53 14.40 54.65
N LYS A 2 -24.72 15.37 55.01
CA LYS A 2 -23.94 16.15 54.02
C LYS A 2 -22.66 15.47 53.53
N LYS A 3 -22.17 14.38 54.16
CA LYS A 3 -20.91 13.71 53.80
C LYS A 3 -21.03 12.77 52.62
N ASN A 4 -22.22 12.29 52.26
CA ASN A 4 -22.38 11.30 51.18
C ASN A 4 -22.50 11.93 49.77
N TYR A 5 -22.80 13.22 49.68
CA TYR A 5 -22.91 13.93 48.42
C TYR A 5 -21.55 14.27 47.84
N ILE A 6 -20.55 14.58 48.69
CA ILE A 6 -19.20 14.91 48.28
C ILE A 6 -18.53 13.70 47.63
N PHE A 7 -18.72 12.49 48.19
CA PHE A 7 -18.20 11.25 47.61
C PHE A 7 -18.88 10.88 46.30
N LYS A 8 -20.20 11.11 46.17
CA LYS A 8 -20.92 10.90 44.92
C LYS A 8 -20.51 11.88 43.83
N LEU A 9 -20.26 13.16 44.20
CA LEU A 9 -19.80 14.17 43.28
C LEU A 9 -18.36 13.89 42.81
N LEU A 10 -17.47 13.45 43.72
CA LEU A 10 -16.10 13.03 43.39
C LEU A 10 -16.07 11.80 42.49
N PHE A 11 -17.00 10.86 42.70
CA PHE A 11 -17.11 9.65 41.88
C PHE A 11 -17.60 9.98 40.45
N ILE A 12 -18.54 10.89 40.31
CA ILE A 12 -19.04 11.40 39.02
C ILE A 12 -17.96 12.21 38.30
N LEU A 13 -17.17 13.00 39.04
CA LEU A 13 -16.05 13.75 38.47
C LEU A 13 -14.91 12.82 37.99
N MET A 14 -14.64 11.74 38.72
CA MET A 14 -13.65 10.74 38.28
C MET A 14 -14.11 9.95 37.05
N LEU A 15 -15.41 9.71 36.91
CA LEU A 15 -15.96 9.01 35.76
C LEU A 15 -15.90 9.85 34.48
N SER A 16 -15.96 11.18 34.61
CA SER A 16 -15.92 12.09 33.44
C SER A 16 -14.53 12.26 32.85
N VAL A 17 -13.47 11.99 33.61
CA VAL A 17 -12.08 12.09 33.14
C VAL A 17 -11.64 10.85 32.37
N SER A 18 -12.29 9.72 32.56
CA SER A 18 -11.88 8.45 31.91
C SER A 18 -12.40 8.26 30.49
N LEU A 19 -13.24 9.17 29.97
CA LEU A 19 -13.79 9.05 28.61
C LEU A 19 -13.02 9.80 27.53
N SER A 20 -11.93 10.49 27.88
CA SER A 20 -11.19 11.31 26.94
C SER A 20 -10.01 10.62 26.24
N SER A 21 -9.79 9.32 26.48
CA SER A 21 -8.57 8.64 26.03
C SER A 21 -8.71 7.74 24.80
N TYR A 22 -9.86 7.72 24.15
CA TYR A 22 -10.08 6.81 23.00
C TYR A 22 -10.12 7.47 21.62
N ALA A 23 -9.75 8.74 21.55
CA ALA A 23 -9.68 9.43 20.26
C ALA A 23 -8.23 9.60 19.78
N GLN A 24 -7.48 8.52 19.71
CA GLN A 24 -6.27 8.49 18.89
C GLN A 24 -6.55 7.61 17.67
N SER A 25 -7.12 8.24 16.65
CA SER A 25 -7.19 7.63 15.33
C SER A 25 -5.77 7.57 14.76
N ASN A 26 -5.26 6.37 14.60
CA ASN A 26 -4.03 6.10 13.86
C ASN A 26 -4.22 6.30 12.34
N ASP A 27 -5.05 7.25 11.95
CA ASP A 27 -5.32 7.54 10.53
C ASP A 27 -4.09 8.09 9.77
N GLY A 28 -3.05 8.49 10.50
CA GLY A 28 -1.85 9.04 9.87
C GLY A 28 -0.92 8.01 9.23
N LEU A 29 -0.96 6.74 9.67
CA LEU A 29 -0.03 5.71 9.19
C LEU A 29 -0.55 4.97 7.95
N VAL A 30 -1.87 4.83 7.80
CA VAL A 30 -2.46 4.11 6.66
C VAL A 30 -2.47 4.97 5.39
N LYS A 31 -2.54 6.29 5.52
CA LYS A 31 -2.50 7.19 4.36
C LYS A 31 -1.12 7.35 3.74
N LYS A 32 -0.06 7.11 4.49
CA LYS A 32 1.31 7.31 4.01
C LYS A 32 1.73 6.20 3.02
N ASP A 33 1.25 4.98 3.22
CA ASP A 33 1.58 3.86 2.36
C ASP A 33 0.82 3.87 1.02
N LEU A 34 -0.33 4.54 0.96
CA LEU A 34 -1.14 4.63 -0.26
C LEU A 34 -0.75 5.78 -1.18
N THR A 35 0.10 6.70 -0.73
CA THR A 35 0.50 7.89 -1.49
C THR A 35 1.95 7.86 -1.96
N GLU A 36 2.71 6.85 -1.61
CA GLU A 36 4.06 6.69 -2.13
C GLU A 36 4.00 6.38 -3.62
N ASN A 37 4.73 7.17 -4.38
CA ASN A 37 4.76 7.09 -5.82
C ASN A 37 6.21 7.17 -6.29
N ILE A 38 6.51 6.46 -7.39
CA ILE A 38 7.82 6.54 -8.03
C ILE A 38 7.75 7.63 -9.10
N GLU A 39 8.63 8.61 -9.01
CA GLU A 39 8.66 9.74 -9.94
C GLU A 39 8.90 9.26 -11.38
N GLY A 40 8.07 9.73 -12.30
CA GLY A 40 8.17 9.39 -13.70
C GLY A 40 7.80 7.94 -14.04
N LEU A 41 7.13 7.23 -13.15
CA LEU A 41 6.73 5.85 -13.39
C LEU A 41 5.81 5.75 -14.60
N ASN A 42 6.22 4.91 -15.55
CA ASN A 42 5.45 4.60 -16.75
C ASN A 42 5.49 3.09 -16.98
N ILE A 43 4.32 2.48 -17.15
CA ILE A 43 4.14 1.05 -17.38
C ILE A 43 3.35 0.87 -18.67
N PHE A 44 3.98 0.23 -19.66
CA PHE A 44 3.35 0.06 -20.98
C PHE A 44 3.86 -1.20 -21.70
N PRO A 45 3.04 -1.81 -22.58
CA PRO A 45 1.62 -1.58 -22.73
C PRO A 45 0.83 -2.16 -21.54
N ASN A 46 -0.31 -1.56 -21.25
CA ASN A 46 -1.24 -2.10 -20.27
C ASN A 46 -2.66 -1.81 -20.76
N PRO A 47 -3.39 -2.80 -21.29
CA PRO A 47 -3.17 -4.26 -21.23
C PRO A 47 -1.96 -4.77 -22.00
N VAL A 48 -1.39 -5.88 -21.50
CA VAL A 48 -0.25 -6.57 -22.10
C VAL A 48 -0.74 -7.67 -23.04
N ASN A 49 -0.31 -7.66 -24.29
CA ASN A 49 -0.75 -8.63 -25.31
C ASN A 49 0.35 -9.61 -25.73
N ASN A 50 1.62 -9.24 -25.56
CA ASN A 50 2.75 -9.96 -26.13
C ASN A 50 3.71 -10.55 -25.07
N GLY A 51 3.26 -10.68 -23.82
CA GLY A 51 4.06 -11.24 -22.74
C GLY A 51 5.21 -10.37 -22.26
N LYS A 52 5.25 -9.10 -22.67
CA LYS A 52 6.29 -8.15 -22.26
C LYS A 52 5.65 -6.85 -21.82
N VAL A 53 6.14 -6.31 -20.71
CA VAL A 53 5.77 -4.99 -20.23
C VAL A 53 7.03 -4.18 -19.91
N TYR A 54 7.00 -2.91 -20.22
CA TYR A 54 8.11 -2.00 -19.97
C TYR A 54 7.80 -1.11 -18.79
N ILE A 55 8.75 -1.02 -17.87
CA ILE A 55 8.66 -0.20 -16.67
C ILE A 55 9.80 0.80 -16.69
N SER A 56 9.46 2.06 -16.81
CA SER A 56 10.44 3.15 -16.79
C SER A 56 10.12 4.13 -15.68
N THR A 57 11.14 4.78 -15.16
CA THR A 57 11.06 5.82 -14.14
C THR A 57 12.02 6.94 -14.47
N LYS A 58 11.95 8.05 -13.75
CA LYS A 58 12.86 9.16 -13.94
C LYS A 58 14.33 8.75 -13.83
N HIS A 59 14.67 7.93 -12.85
CA HIS A 59 16.06 7.53 -12.58
C HIS A 59 16.46 6.19 -13.19
N ASN A 60 15.49 5.38 -13.61
CA ASN A 60 15.70 4.05 -14.21
C ASN A 60 16.67 3.16 -13.42
N LEU A 61 16.57 3.19 -12.11
CA LEU A 61 17.35 2.33 -11.21
C LEU A 61 16.80 0.90 -11.22
N ALA A 62 17.58 -0.04 -10.70
CA ALA A 62 17.13 -1.40 -10.44
C ALA A 62 15.89 -1.38 -9.55
N LYS A 63 14.92 -2.25 -9.86
CA LYS A 63 13.63 -2.29 -9.18
C LYS A 63 13.34 -3.68 -8.65
N THR A 64 12.74 -3.75 -7.49
CA THR A 64 12.12 -4.97 -7.01
C THR A 64 10.70 -5.04 -7.55
N ILE A 65 10.38 -6.10 -8.26
CA ILE A 65 9.08 -6.33 -8.89
C ILE A 65 8.40 -7.49 -8.20
N GLU A 66 7.18 -7.27 -7.73
CA GLU A 66 6.31 -8.31 -7.20
C GLU A 66 4.96 -8.24 -7.89
N ILE A 67 4.48 -9.38 -8.36
CA ILE A 67 3.17 -9.49 -9.02
C ILE A 67 2.29 -10.41 -8.20
N PHE A 68 1.10 -9.94 -7.87
CA PHE A 68 0.08 -10.67 -7.10
C PHE A 68 -1.15 -10.89 -7.95
N ASP A 69 -1.83 -12.01 -7.72
CA ASP A 69 -3.17 -12.21 -8.26
C ASP A 69 -4.21 -11.40 -7.45
N VAL A 70 -5.47 -11.44 -7.88
CA VAL A 70 -6.56 -10.70 -7.22
C VAL A 70 -6.88 -11.24 -5.81
N LEU A 71 -6.44 -12.45 -5.49
CA LEU A 71 -6.61 -13.06 -4.17
C LEU A 71 -5.44 -12.70 -3.22
N GLY A 72 -4.45 -11.94 -3.71
CA GLY A 72 -3.31 -11.53 -2.93
C GLY A 72 -2.15 -12.54 -2.90
N LYS A 73 -2.20 -13.58 -3.72
CA LYS A 73 -1.11 -14.54 -3.83
C LYS A 73 0.02 -13.96 -4.68
N LYS A 74 1.24 -13.96 -4.15
CA LYS A 74 2.43 -13.56 -4.89
C LYS A 74 2.79 -14.62 -5.95
N ILE A 75 2.80 -14.21 -7.21
CA ILE A 75 3.08 -15.09 -8.34
C ILE A 75 4.50 -14.88 -8.84
N VAL A 76 4.97 -13.64 -8.88
CA VAL A 76 6.30 -13.26 -9.37
C VAL A 76 6.99 -12.39 -8.34
N SER A 77 8.27 -12.64 -8.13
CA SER A 77 9.16 -11.79 -7.32
C SER A 77 10.54 -11.81 -7.97
N GLN A 78 10.99 -10.65 -8.45
CA GLN A 78 12.30 -10.55 -9.11
C GLN A 78 12.85 -9.14 -9.04
N ILE A 79 14.16 -9.01 -9.30
CA ILE A 79 14.81 -7.73 -9.47
C ILE A 79 14.91 -7.43 -10.97
N LEU A 80 14.43 -6.26 -11.37
CA LEU A 80 14.49 -5.77 -12.73
C LEU A 80 15.63 -4.75 -12.84
N TYR A 81 16.66 -5.09 -13.61
CA TYR A 81 17.80 -4.20 -13.84
C TYR A 81 17.59 -3.27 -15.04
N GLY A 82 16.81 -3.68 -16.00
CA GLY A 82 16.44 -2.89 -17.18
C GLY A 82 15.00 -2.42 -17.11
N LYS A 83 14.39 -2.19 -18.26
CA LYS A 83 13.01 -1.75 -18.40
C LYS A 83 12.05 -2.87 -18.78
N GLU A 84 12.54 -3.91 -19.45
CA GLU A 84 11.72 -5.00 -19.99
C GLU A 84 11.46 -6.07 -18.95
N LEU A 85 10.19 -6.28 -18.63
CA LEU A 85 9.71 -7.34 -17.76
C LEU A 85 9.00 -8.40 -18.61
N LYS A 86 9.52 -9.63 -18.59
CA LYS A 86 8.90 -10.76 -19.27
C LYS A 86 7.85 -11.40 -18.36
N ILE A 87 6.64 -11.50 -18.87
CA ILE A 87 5.50 -12.08 -18.16
C ILE A 87 4.79 -13.14 -18.98
N ASN A 88 5.54 -13.86 -19.83
CA ASN A 88 4.98 -14.90 -20.72
C ASN A 88 4.26 -16.00 -19.95
N ASP A 89 4.68 -16.27 -18.71
CA ASP A 89 4.11 -17.33 -17.88
C ASP A 89 2.82 -16.94 -17.16
N LEU A 90 2.39 -15.68 -17.27
CA LEU A 90 1.15 -15.21 -16.65
C LEU A 90 -0.04 -15.49 -17.57
N ASN A 91 -1.05 -16.14 -17.01
CA ASN A 91 -2.33 -16.33 -17.69
C ASN A 91 -3.06 -14.99 -17.88
N PRO A 92 -3.90 -14.86 -18.92
CA PRO A 92 -4.74 -13.67 -19.06
C PRO A 92 -5.55 -13.41 -17.79
N GLY A 93 -5.56 -12.15 -17.36
CA GLY A 93 -6.25 -11.75 -16.15
C GLY A 93 -5.78 -10.43 -15.62
N VAL A 94 -6.28 -10.08 -14.44
CA VAL A 94 -5.95 -8.86 -13.72
C VAL A 94 -5.00 -9.20 -12.58
N TYR A 95 -3.92 -8.43 -12.48
CA TYR A 95 -2.88 -8.62 -11.48
C TYR A 95 -2.60 -7.30 -10.77
N ILE A 96 -1.96 -7.38 -9.62
CA ILE A 96 -1.44 -6.24 -8.87
C ILE A 96 0.07 -6.27 -8.95
N LEU A 97 0.62 -5.19 -9.49
CA LEU A 97 2.06 -5.00 -9.67
C LEU A 97 2.57 -4.06 -8.59
N LYS A 98 3.49 -4.55 -7.77
CA LYS A 98 4.22 -3.73 -6.80
C LYS A 98 5.64 -3.50 -7.28
N ILE A 99 6.05 -2.25 -7.28
CA ILE A 99 7.36 -1.80 -7.74
C ILE A 99 8.03 -1.04 -6.62
N LYS A 100 9.26 -1.40 -6.33
CA LYS A 100 10.11 -0.68 -5.39
C LYS A 100 11.40 -0.27 -6.07
N GLU A 101 11.68 1.03 -6.07
CA GLU A 101 12.91 1.61 -6.59
C GLU A 101 13.55 2.47 -5.50
N GLY A 102 14.71 2.06 -4.98
CA GLY A 102 15.34 2.74 -3.85
C GLY A 102 14.41 2.77 -2.63
N LYS A 103 14.06 3.97 -2.17
CA LYS A 103 13.13 4.19 -1.05
C LYS A 103 11.69 4.43 -1.53
N SER A 104 11.46 4.52 -2.83
CA SER A 104 10.15 4.78 -3.42
C SER A 104 9.45 3.48 -3.78
N SER A 105 8.15 3.45 -3.66
CA SER A 105 7.34 2.31 -4.04
C SER A 105 6.05 2.74 -4.74
N ALA A 106 5.50 1.87 -5.56
CA ALA A 106 4.25 2.10 -6.24
C ALA A 106 3.49 0.79 -6.42
N THR A 107 2.18 0.88 -6.42
CA THR A 107 1.28 -0.24 -6.70
C THR A 107 0.40 0.12 -7.89
N ARG A 108 0.34 -0.77 -8.87
CA ARG A 108 -0.41 -0.54 -10.12
C ARG A 108 -1.18 -1.80 -10.50
N LYS A 109 -2.31 -1.59 -11.15
CA LYS A 109 -3.07 -2.66 -11.79
C LYS A 109 -2.39 -3.04 -13.11
N LEU A 110 -2.22 -4.34 -13.34
CA LEU A 110 -1.67 -4.90 -14.57
C LEU A 110 -2.72 -5.83 -15.20
N VAL A 111 -3.07 -5.57 -16.45
CA VAL A 111 -4.01 -6.40 -17.19
C VAL A 111 -3.25 -7.17 -18.26
N VAL A 112 -3.38 -8.49 -18.24
CA VAL A 112 -2.78 -9.41 -19.23
C VAL A 112 -3.87 -9.99 -20.09
N ARG A 113 -3.72 -9.89 -21.38
CA ARG A 113 -4.63 -10.43 -22.38
C ARG A 113 -4.02 -11.57 -23.19
#